data_3a81224efcfc431547de3c71b7404530
#
_entry.id   3a81224efcfc431547de3c71b7404530
#
_cell.length_a   1.000
_cell.length_b   1.000
_cell.length_c   1.000
_cell.angle_alpha   90.00
_cell.angle_beta   90.00
_cell.angle_gamma   90.00
#
_symmetry.space_group_name_H-M   'P 1'
#
loop_
_entity.id
_entity.type
_entity.pdbx_description
1 polymer ?
#
loop_
_entity_poly.entity_id
_entity_poly.type
_entity_poly.pdbx_seq_one_letter_code
_entity_poly.pdbx_strand_id
1 'polypeptide(L)'
;MDVWGPARVRGQGHERYFLLVVDDYSRFIAVFPLRSKGDVTEVLIDWIRAARLQLRLSFGSDFPVLRLHSDRGGEFSSGLLGAYCCARGIRQTFTLPDSPQKNGIAERRIGMVMDVARTSMMHAAAPHFLWPFAVSYAAHQINLHPRVSRPETSPALLWTGKVGDASAFRVWGSRAFVRNLSADKLSPRATPC
;
A
#
# COMPACT_ATOMS: atom_id res chain seq x y z
N MET A 1 4.83 7.15 7.66
CA MET A 1 3.49 6.95 7.12
C MET A 1 2.84 8.28 6.82
N ASP A 2 1.89 8.32 5.91
CA ASP A 2 1.24 9.55 5.45
C ASP A 2 -0.08 9.24 4.75
N VAL A 3 -0.99 10.23 4.63
CA VAL A 3 -2.30 10.08 3.98
C VAL A 3 -2.40 11.03 2.79
N TRP A 4 -2.59 10.46 1.61
CA TRP A 4 -2.87 11.22 0.40
C TRP A 4 -4.38 11.44 0.21
N GLY A 5 -4.75 12.59 -0.31
CA GLY A 5 -6.12 12.96 -0.67
C GLY A 5 -6.58 14.28 -0.05
N PRO A 6 -7.83 14.69 -0.28
CA PRO A 6 -8.91 13.93 -0.91
C PRO A 6 -8.76 13.84 -2.44
N ALA A 7 -9.06 12.67 -3.01
CA ALA A 7 -9.16 12.50 -4.46
C ALA A 7 -10.32 13.32 -5.01
N ARG A 8 -10.13 13.92 -6.20
CA ARG A 8 -11.17 14.67 -6.91
C ARG A 8 -12.34 13.77 -7.33
N VAL A 9 -12.02 12.55 -7.81
CA VAL A 9 -13.00 11.54 -8.18
C VAL A 9 -12.98 10.44 -7.13
N ARG A 10 -14.13 10.06 -6.60
CA ARG A 10 -14.25 8.94 -5.66
C ARG A 10 -13.87 7.63 -6.35
N GLY A 11 -13.22 6.74 -5.63
CA GLY A 11 -12.99 5.38 -6.06
C GLY A 11 -14.28 4.57 -6.16
N GLN A 12 -14.20 3.39 -6.77
CA GLN A 12 -15.34 2.49 -6.96
C GLN A 12 -16.00 2.08 -5.63
N GLY A 13 -15.22 1.93 -4.55
CA GLY A 13 -15.69 1.66 -3.19
C GLY A 13 -15.97 2.93 -2.38
N HIS A 14 -16.13 4.10 -3.03
CA HIS A 14 -16.32 5.42 -2.43
C HIS A 14 -15.08 6.00 -1.72
N GLU A 15 -13.88 5.47 -2.01
CA GLU A 15 -12.63 5.94 -1.45
C GLU A 15 -12.32 7.37 -1.92
N ARG A 16 -11.74 8.17 -1.01
CA ARG A 16 -11.28 9.53 -1.27
C ARG A 16 -9.83 9.75 -0.88
N TYR A 17 -9.26 8.84 -0.10
CA TYR A 17 -7.92 8.92 0.45
C TYR A 17 -7.20 7.59 0.28
N PHE A 18 -5.91 7.58 0.48
CA PHE A 18 -5.20 6.34 0.81
C PHE A 18 -4.14 6.60 1.88
N LEU A 19 -4.01 5.66 2.80
CA LEU A 19 -2.89 5.60 3.73
C LEU A 19 -1.71 4.92 3.05
N LEU A 20 -0.54 5.52 3.15
CA LEU A 20 0.73 4.92 2.76
C LEU A 20 1.59 4.69 4.00
N VAL A 21 2.05 3.46 4.18
CA VAL A 21 3.00 3.06 5.21
C VAL A 21 4.29 2.60 4.56
N VAL A 22 5.43 3.04 5.10
CA VAL A 22 6.76 2.66 4.61
C VAL A 22 7.53 2.04 5.76
N ASP A 23 8.04 0.84 5.56
CA ASP A 23 9.03 0.27 6.46
C ASP A 23 10.40 0.91 6.22
N ASP A 24 11.04 1.37 7.29
CA ASP A 24 12.26 2.18 7.14
C ASP A 24 13.46 1.32 6.70
N TYR A 25 13.52 0.06 7.08
CA TYR A 25 14.62 -0.83 6.72
C TYR A 25 14.50 -1.35 5.28
N SER A 26 13.42 -2.04 4.97
CA SER A 26 13.22 -2.68 3.67
C SER A 26 12.78 -1.69 2.59
N ARG A 27 12.21 -0.55 2.99
CA ARG A 27 11.49 0.39 2.11
C ARG A 27 10.23 -0.22 1.49
N PHE A 28 9.77 -1.33 2.03
CA PHE A 28 8.49 -1.91 1.66
C PHE A 28 7.38 -0.90 1.90
N ILE A 29 6.48 -0.78 0.94
CA ILE A 29 5.32 0.11 1.04
C ILE A 29 4.03 -0.69 1.09
N ALA A 30 3.14 -0.30 1.98
CA ALA A 30 1.77 -0.76 2.00
C ALA A 30 0.84 0.44 1.73
N VAL A 31 -0.17 0.22 0.89
CA VAL A 31 -1.13 1.25 0.49
C VAL A 31 -2.54 0.75 0.77
N PHE A 32 -3.35 1.59 1.41
CA PHE A 32 -4.72 1.27 1.81
C PHE A 32 -5.65 2.38 1.35
N PRO A 33 -6.45 2.16 0.29
CA PRO A 33 -7.52 3.07 -0.07
C PRO A 33 -8.54 3.22 1.07
N LEU A 34 -8.97 4.45 1.34
CA LEU A 34 -9.81 4.83 2.48
C LEU A 34 -10.97 5.71 2.03
N ARG A 35 -12.13 5.54 2.66
CA ARG A 35 -13.29 6.42 2.44
C ARG A 35 -13.13 7.74 3.17
N SER A 36 -12.59 7.68 4.38
CA SER A 36 -12.35 8.84 5.24
C SER A 36 -11.00 8.76 5.96
N LYS A 37 -10.50 9.90 6.44
CA LYS A 37 -9.32 9.94 7.30
C LYS A 37 -9.55 9.26 8.66
N GLY A 38 -10.82 9.14 9.10
CA GLY A 38 -11.19 8.44 10.33
C GLY A 38 -10.86 6.95 10.30
N ASP A 39 -10.78 6.35 9.10
CA ASP A 39 -10.53 4.91 8.93
C ASP A 39 -9.04 4.56 9.18
N VAL A 40 -8.15 5.56 9.20
CA VAL A 40 -6.68 5.39 9.33
C VAL A 40 -6.29 4.57 10.55
N THR A 41 -6.88 4.87 11.70
CA THR A 41 -6.51 4.21 12.96
C THR A 41 -6.78 2.72 12.92
N GLU A 42 -7.96 2.31 12.48
CA GLU A 42 -8.36 0.90 12.41
C GLU A 42 -7.50 0.15 11.40
N VAL A 43 -7.40 0.67 10.18
CA VAL A 43 -6.60 0.08 9.10
C VAL A 43 -5.13 -0.06 9.49
N LEU A 44 -4.56 0.95 10.17
CA LEU A 44 -3.18 0.91 10.61
C LEU A 44 -2.95 -0.14 11.70
N ILE A 45 -3.85 -0.26 12.67
CA ILE A 45 -3.78 -1.29 13.72
C ILE A 45 -3.84 -2.69 13.11
N ASP A 46 -4.75 -2.92 12.19
CA ASP A 46 -4.91 -4.22 11.53
C ASP A 46 -3.69 -4.55 10.66
N TRP A 47 -3.15 -3.55 9.96
CA TRP A 47 -1.91 -3.76 9.20
C TRP A 47 -0.73 -4.10 10.12
N ILE A 48 -0.57 -3.41 11.27
CA ILE A 48 0.51 -3.73 12.23
C ILE A 48 0.40 -5.18 12.71
N ARG A 49 -0.80 -5.66 13.00
CA ARG A 49 -1.04 -7.05 13.41
C ARG A 49 -0.67 -8.04 12.30
N ALA A 50 -1.14 -7.77 11.08
CA ALA A 50 -0.86 -8.61 9.91
C ALA A 50 0.64 -8.62 9.57
N ALA A 51 1.31 -7.46 9.60
CA ALA A 51 2.72 -7.31 9.35
C ALA A 51 3.57 -8.13 10.33
N ARG A 52 3.28 -8.04 11.63
CA ARG A 52 3.97 -8.85 12.66
C ARG A 52 3.80 -10.34 12.42
N LEU A 53 2.58 -10.79 12.11
CA LEU A 53 2.32 -12.20 11.80
C LEU A 53 3.10 -12.65 10.56
N GLN A 54 3.07 -11.85 9.50
CA GLN A 54 3.78 -12.14 8.25
C GLN A 54 5.30 -12.26 8.48
N LEU A 55 5.89 -11.30 9.19
CA LEU A 55 7.33 -11.32 9.49
C LEU A 55 7.71 -12.53 10.33
N ARG A 56 6.91 -12.87 11.33
CA ARG A 56 7.10 -14.07 12.15
C ARG A 56 7.07 -15.35 11.30
N LEU A 57 6.11 -15.46 10.39
CA LEU A 57 6.01 -16.63 9.49
C LEU A 57 7.17 -16.67 8.47
N SER A 58 7.67 -15.52 8.04
CA SER A 58 8.75 -15.42 7.05
C SER A 58 10.12 -15.73 7.65
N PHE A 59 10.38 -15.28 8.87
CA PHE A 59 11.72 -15.32 9.46
C PHE A 59 11.82 -16.16 10.73
N GLY A 60 10.73 -16.76 11.20
CA GLY A 60 10.70 -17.62 12.38
C GLY A 60 10.90 -16.88 13.72
N SER A 61 10.94 -15.55 13.71
CA SER A 61 11.18 -14.69 14.88
C SER A 61 10.14 -13.61 15.00
N ASP A 62 9.89 -13.10 16.22
CA ASP A 62 9.00 -11.94 16.41
C ASP A 62 9.75 -10.66 16.05
N PHE A 63 9.20 -9.93 15.10
CA PHE A 63 9.68 -8.61 14.69
C PHE A 63 8.67 -7.54 15.14
N PRO A 64 8.83 -6.99 16.35
CA PRO A 64 7.91 -5.98 16.84
C PRO A 64 8.06 -4.67 16.06
N VAL A 65 6.95 -4.01 15.81
CA VAL A 65 6.97 -2.61 15.37
C VAL A 65 7.38 -1.78 16.58
N LEU A 66 8.55 -1.15 16.50
CA LEU A 66 9.11 -0.37 17.61
C LEU A 66 8.70 1.10 17.57
N ARG A 67 8.50 1.64 16.37
CA ARG A 67 8.23 3.06 16.18
C ARG A 67 7.29 3.31 15.01
N LEU A 68 6.33 4.19 15.22
CA LEU A 68 5.54 4.81 14.16
C LEU A 68 5.97 6.26 14.00
N HIS A 69 6.19 6.70 12.76
CA HIS A 69 6.52 8.07 12.44
C HIS A 69 5.56 8.64 11.41
N SER A 70 4.98 9.81 11.68
CA SER A 70 4.05 10.51 10.79
C SER A 70 4.18 12.03 10.97
N ASP A 71 3.41 12.78 10.22
CA ASP A 71 3.08 14.16 10.59
C ASP A 71 2.15 14.20 11.82
N ARG A 72 1.75 15.42 12.21
CA ARG A 72 0.81 15.65 13.33
C ARG A 72 -0.66 15.67 12.89
N GLY A 73 -0.99 15.04 11.77
CA GLY A 73 -2.38 14.91 11.35
C GLY A 73 -3.26 14.31 12.44
N GLY A 74 -4.50 14.82 12.57
CA GLY A 74 -5.44 14.34 13.59
C GLY A 74 -5.71 12.84 13.50
N GLU A 75 -5.63 12.28 12.30
CA GLU A 75 -5.74 10.85 12.00
C GLU A 75 -4.67 9.99 12.68
N PHE A 76 -3.47 10.55 12.92
CA PHE A 76 -2.35 9.85 13.58
C PHE A 76 -2.21 10.17 15.08
N SER A 77 -2.89 11.20 15.56
CA SER A 77 -2.87 11.62 16.96
C SER A 77 -4.12 11.19 17.73
N SER A 78 -4.92 10.26 17.20
CA SER A 78 -6.12 9.75 17.86
C SER A 78 -5.79 9.05 19.18
N GLY A 79 -6.63 9.27 20.20
CA GLY A 79 -6.47 8.61 21.49
C GLY A 79 -6.48 7.07 21.40
N LEU A 80 -7.24 6.51 20.46
CA LEU A 80 -7.30 5.07 20.22
C LEU A 80 -5.96 4.52 19.70
N LEU A 81 -5.34 5.20 18.72
CA LEU A 81 -4.01 4.81 18.21
C LEU A 81 -2.96 4.96 19.29
N GLY A 82 -3.01 6.05 20.08
CA GLY A 82 -2.10 6.28 21.21
C GLY A 82 -2.21 5.18 22.26
N ALA A 83 -3.42 4.81 22.67
CA ALA A 83 -3.65 3.73 23.61
C ALA A 83 -3.13 2.38 23.08
N TYR A 84 -3.38 2.07 21.82
CA TYR A 84 -2.85 0.86 21.17
C TYR A 84 -1.32 0.83 21.18
N CYS A 85 -0.68 1.93 20.81
CA CYS A 85 0.78 2.05 20.78
C CYS A 85 1.37 1.88 22.20
N CYS A 86 0.80 2.55 23.19
CA CYS A 86 1.21 2.44 24.58
C CYS A 86 1.13 0.98 25.07
N ALA A 87 -0.02 0.32 24.86
CA ALA A 87 -0.23 -1.07 25.26
C ALA A 87 0.72 -2.08 24.57
N ARG A 88 1.32 -1.72 23.45
CA ARG A 88 2.24 -2.56 22.67
C ARG A 88 3.69 -2.12 22.73
N GLY A 89 4.02 -1.10 23.51
CA GLY A 89 5.38 -0.54 23.59
C GLY A 89 5.86 0.11 22.29
N ILE A 90 4.94 0.58 21.44
CA ILE A 90 5.25 1.25 20.17
C ILE A 90 5.43 2.74 20.44
N ARG A 91 6.61 3.27 20.12
CA ARG A 91 6.90 4.70 20.24
C ARG A 91 6.29 5.48 19.07
N GLN A 92 5.39 6.40 19.36
CA GLN A 92 4.93 7.37 18.36
C GLN A 92 5.88 8.57 18.30
N THR A 93 6.23 8.98 17.09
CA THR A 93 7.04 10.17 16.82
C THR A 93 6.42 10.97 15.69
N PHE A 94 6.49 12.29 15.79
CA PHE A 94 5.87 13.19 14.84
C PHE A 94 6.91 14.12 14.22
N THR A 95 6.69 14.53 12.99
CA THR A 95 7.46 15.57 12.32
C THR A 95 7.29 16.88 13.07
N LEU A 96 8.39 17.62 13.30
CA LEU A 96 8.33 18.96 13.88
C LEU A 96 7.74 19.93 12.85
N PRO A 97 6.95 20.94 13.28
CA PRO A 97 6.29 21.89 12.38
C PRO A 97 7.23 22.60 11.41
N ASP A 98 8.47 22.89 11.85
CA ASP A 98 9.47 23.63 11.09
C ASP A 98 10.50 22.75 10.36
N SER A 99 10.22 21.47 10.19
CA SER A 99 11.13 20.51 9.53
C SER A 99 10.39 19.64 8.53
N PRO A 100 9.92 20.19 7.39
CA PRO A 100 9.19 19.43 6.35
C PRO A 100 10.02 18.27 5.79
N GLN A 101 11.34 18.35 5.85
CA GLN A 101 12.23 17.30 5.34
C GLN A 101 12.12 15.94 6.06
N LYS A 102 11.57 15.89 7.29
CA LYS A 102 11.51 14.66 8.08
C LYS A 102 10.40 13.69 7.67
N ASN A 103 9.35 14.13 6.97
CA ASN A 103 8.35 13.25 6.36
C ASN A 103 8.64 12.94 4.88
N GLY A 104 9.72 13.49 4.32
CA GLY A 104 10.08 13.41 2.91
C GLY A 104 10.25 11.98 2.35
N ILE A 105 10.35 10.96 3.20
CA ILE A 105 10.34 9.55 2.75
C ILE A 105 8.94 9.15 2.33
N ALA A 106 7.93 9.40 3.17
CA ALA A 106 6.55 9.05 2.87
C ALA A 106 6.01 9.89 1.71
N GLU A 107 6.26 11.19 1.70
CA GLU A 107 5.87 12.10 0.61
C GLU A 107 6.44 11.67 -0.74
N ARG A 108 7.75 11.37 -0.82
CA ARG A 108 8.38 10.86 -2.04
C ARG A 108 7.79 9.54 -2.48
N ARG A 109 7.43 8.66 -1.55
CA ARG A 109 6.79 7.38 -1.88
C ARG A 109 5.37 7.57 -2.39
N ILE A 110 4.61 8.51 -1.84
CA ILE A 110 3.31 8.91 -2.39
C ILE A 110 3.48 9.39 -3.83
N GLY A 111 4.44 10.28 -4.10
CA GLY A 111 4.75 10.74 -5.46
C GLY A 111 5.03 9.59 -6.42
N MET A 112 5.91 8.65 -6.04
CA MET A 112 6.23 7.47 -6.86
C MET A 112 5.00 6.59 -7.12
N VAL A 113 4.19 6.30 -6.11
CA VAL A 113 2.95 5.51 -6.27
C VAL A 113 1.99 6.22 -7.22
N MET A 114 1.81 7.53 -7.07
CA MET A 114 0.92 8.32 -7.93
C MET A 114 1.41 8.37 -9.37
N ASP A 115 2.72 8.46 -9.61
CA ASP A 115 3.28 8.48 -10.96
C ASP A 115 3.07 7.14 -11.67
N VAL A 116 3.38 6.03 -11.00
CA VAL A 116 3.15 4.68 -11.55
C VAL A 116 1.65 4.42 -11.78
N ALA A 117 0.80 4.78 -10.82
CA ALA A 117 -0.65 4.61 -10.93
C ALA A 117 -1.22 5.43 -12.10
N ARG A 118 -0.82 6.70 -12.22
CA ARG A 118 -1.24 7.59 -13.30
C ARG A 118 -0.83 7.04 -14.67
N THR A 119 0.42 6.62 -14.81
CA THR A 119 0.93 6.04 -16.06
C THR A 119 0.16 4.77 -16.43
N SER A 120 -0.11 3.89 -15.46
CA SER A 120 -0.88 2.67 -15.67
C SER A 120 -2.30 2.97 -16.13
N MET A 121 -2.96 3.93 -15.48
CA MET A 121 -4.33 4.34 -15.83
C MET A 121 -4.41 4.98 -17.21
N MET A 122 -3.44 5.83 -17.57
CA MET A 122 -3.36 6.45 -18.89
C MET A 122 -3.13 5.40 -19.98
N HIS A 123 -2.20 4.47 -19.76
CA HIS A 123 -1.92 3.38 -20.70
C HIS A 123 -3.17 2.51 -20.98
N ALA A 124 -3.93 2.21 -19.94
CA ALA A 124 -5.15 1.41 -20.04
C ALA A 124 -6.39 2.20 -20.50
N ALA A 125 -6.28 3.52 -20.69
CA ALA A 125 -7.43 4.42 -20.89
C ALA A 125 -8.53 4.21 -19.83
N ALA A 126 -8.14 3.96 -18.58
CA ALA A 126 -9.04 3.54 -17.51
C ALA A 126 -9.81 4.71 -16.92
N PRO A 127 -11.08 4.52 -16.53
CA PRO A 127 -11.86 5.52 -15.83
C PRO A 127 -11.22 5.93 -14.49
N HIS A 128 -11.30 7.20 -14.14
CA HIS A 128 -10.65 7.75 -12.96
C HIS A 128 -11.10 7.10 -11.64
N PHE A 129 -12.31 6.57 -11.55
CA PHE A 129 -12.79 5.91 -10.33
C PHE A 129 -12.06 4.59 -10.01
N LEU A 130 -11.23 4.06 -10.93
CA LEU A 130 -10.40 2.88 -10.71
C LEU A 130 -9.05 3.20 -10.05
N TRP A 131 -8.79 4.47 -9.69
CA TRP A 131 -7.53 4.87 -9.07
C TRP A 131 -7.14 4.05 -7.81
N PRO A 132 -8.08 3.55 -6.95
CA PRO A 132 -7.69 2.75 -5.79
C PRO A 132 -6.96 1.46 -6.17
N PHE A 133 -7.40 0.82 -7.26
CA PHE A 133 -6.74 -0.38 -7.79
C PHE A 133 -5.39 -0.05 -8.41
N ALA A 134 -5.29 1.08 -9.10
CA ALA A 134 -4.04 1.51 -9.72
C ALA A 134 -2.96 1.84 -8.67
N VAL A 135 -3.29 2.51 -7.56
CA VAL A 135 -2.31 2.78 -6.47
C VAL A 135 -1.90 1.51 -5.75
N SER A 136 -2.82 0.56 -5.56
CA SER A 136 -2.50 -0.75 -4.96
C SER A 136 -1.55 -1.55 -5.86
N TYR A 137 -1.80 -1.57 -7.17
CA TYR A 137 -0.93 -2.20 -8.14
C TYR A 137 0.44 -1.52 -8.22
N ALA A 138 0.48 -0.19 -8.20
CA ALA A 138 1.72 0.59 -8.19
C ALA A 138 2.59 0.24 -6.97
N ALA A 139 1.99 0.14 -5.78
CA ALA A 139 2.69 -0.27 -4.57
C ALA A 139 3.29 -1.67 -4.72
N HIS A 140 2.53 -2.61 -5.28
CA HIS A 140 3.01 -3.97 -5.55
C HIS A 140 4.21 -3.97 -6.52
N GLN A 141 4.13 -3.24 -7.63
CA GLN A 141 5.24 -3.10 -8.57
C GLN A 141 6.48 -2.52 -7.90
N ILE A 142 6.34 -1.39 -7.17
CA ILE A 142 7.46 -0.72 -6.52
C ILE A 142 8.15 -1.66 -5.52
N ASN A 143 7.39 -2.48 -4.80
CA ASN A 143 7.94 -3.43 -3.84
C ASN A 143 8.76 -4.56 -4.50
N LEU A 144 8.46 -4.94 -5.72
CA LEU A 144 9.18 -6.00 -6.44
C LEU A 144 10.41 -5.51 -7.18
N HIS A 145 10.48 -4.21 -7.51
CA HIS A 145 11.64 -3.66 -8.22
C HIS A 145 12.82 -3.43 -7.28
N PRO A 146 14.03 -3.88 -7.67
CA PRO A 146 15.25 -3.53 -6.95
C PRO A 146 15.47 -2.03 -6.91
N ARG A 147 16.14 -1.56 -5.86
CA ARG A 147 16.52 -0.16 -5.74
C ARG A 147 17.89 0.07 -6.39
N VAL A 148 18.08 1.24 -6.97
CA VAL A 148 19.39 1.63 -7.55
C VAL A 148 20.52 1.49 -6.52
N SER A 149 20.26 1.82 -5.24
CA SER A 149 21.25 1.72 -4.16
C SER A 149 21.51 0.29 -3.66
N ARG A 150 20.66 -0.67 -4.03
CA ARG A 150 20.77 -2.10 -3.67
C ARG A 150 20.17 -2.95 -4.79
N PRO A 151 20.85 -3.09 -5.93
CA PRO A 151 20.30 -3.75 -7.12
C PRO A 151 20.06 -5.24 -6.93
N GLU A 152 20.70 -5.87 -5.96
CA GLU A 152 20.54 -7.29 -5.61
C GLU A 152 19.31 -7.56 -4.73
N THR A 153 18.64 -6.52 -4.23
CA THR A 153 17.51 -6.68 -3.31
C THR A 153 16.31 -5.84 -3.73
N SER A 154 15.11 -6.40 -3.54
CA SER A 154 13.86 -5.63 -3.63
C SER A 154 13.28 -5.38 -2.24
N PRO A 155 12.41 -4.36 -2.07
CA PRO A 155 11.67 -4.17 -0.82
C PRO A 155 10.89 -5.42 -0.39
N ALA A 156 10.27 -6.12 -1.34
CA ALA A 156 9.52 -7.34 -1.06
C ALA A 156 10.43 -8.48 -0.56
N LEU A 157 11.62 -8.65 -1.16
CA LEU A 157 12.58 -9.65 -0.69
C LEU A 157 13.01 -9.38 0.75
N LEU A 158 13.34 -8.14 1.08
CA LEU A 158 13.74 -7.76 2.44
C LEU A 158 12.59 -7.89 3.45
N TRP A 159 11.35 -7.71 3.01
CA TRP A 159 10.16 -7.79 3.86
C TRP A 159 9.65 -9.21 4.05
N THR A 160 9.72 -10.05 3.02
CA THR A 160 9.13 -11.40 3.04
C THR A 160 10.17 -12.51 3.16
N GLY A 161 11.46 -12.22 2.95
CA GLY A 161 12.51 -13.22 2.82
C GLY A 161 12.42 -14.05 1.51
N LYS A 162 11.49 -13.72 0.61
CA LYS A 162 11.27 -14.48 -0.63
C LYS A 162 11.46 -13.57 -1.83
N VAL A 163 12.10 -14.12 -2.86
CA VAL A 163 12.16 -13.44 -4.16
C VAL A 163 10.76 -13.35 -4.73
N GLY A 164 10.34 -12.14 -5.08
CA GLY A 164 9.04 -11.94 -5.71
C GLY A 164 9.01 -12.53 -7.11
N ASP A 165 7.91 -13.16 -7.46
CA ASP A 165 7.70 -13.70 -8.80
C ASP A 165 7.21 -12.60 -9.75
N ALA A 166 8.14 -12.03 -10.51
CA ALA A 166 7.81 -11.02 -11.52
C ALA A 166 7.08 -11.61 -12.75
N SER A 167 7.11 -12.94 -12.95
CA SER A 167 6.41 -13.59 -14.07
C SER A 167 4.89 -13.53 -13.93
N ALA A 168 4.40 -13.37 -12.72
CA ALA A 168 2.97 -13.19 -12.44
C ALA A 168 2.43 -11.80 -12.83
N PHE A 169 3.30 -10.82 -13.11
CA PHE A 169 2.83 -9.51 -13.55
C PHE A 169 2.10 -9.55 -14.87
N ARG A 170 1.03 -8.82 -14.92
CA ARG A 170 0.31 -8.49 -16.15
C ARG A 170 0.25 -6.98 -16.28
N VAL A 171 0.17 -6.48 -17.49
CA VAL A 171 -0.03 -5.05 -17.71
C VAL A 171 -1.35 -4.64 -17.07
N TRP A 172 -1.35 -3.62 -16.26
CA TRP A 172 -2.56 -3.15 -15.58
C TRP A 172 -3.60 -2.72 -16.61
N GLY A 173 -4.85 -3.14 -16.42
CA GLY A 173 -5.92 -2.88 -17.36
C GLY A 173 -5.92 -3.81 -18.61
N SER A 174 -5.10 -4.86 -18.62
CA SER A 174 -5.19 -5.90 -19.67
C SER A 174 -6.55 -6.58 -19.65
N ARG A 175 -7.03 -6.96 -20.82
CA ARG A 175 -8.25 -7.79 -20.94
C ARG A 175 -8.08 -9.09 -20.19
N ALA A 176 -9.05 -9.43 -19.39
CA ALA A 176 -9.15 -10.71 -18.72
C ALA A 176 -10.35 -11.49 -19.28
N PHE A 177 -10.28 -12.82 -19.16
CA PHE A 177 -11.37 -13.70 -19.55
C PHE A 177 -11.76 -14.57 -18.37
N VAL A 178 -13.01 -14.49 -17.97
CA VAL A 178 -13.56 -15.33 -16.91
C VAL A 178 -14.17 -16.58 -17.55
N ARG A 179 -13.75 -17.74 -17.05
CA ARG A 179 -14.32 -19.02 -17.48
C ARG A 179 -15.78 -19.12 -17.06
N ASN A 180 -16.64 -19.34 -18.00
CA ASN A 180 -18.05 -19.60 -17.73
C ASN A 180 -18.23 -21.08 -17.33
N LEU A 181 -18.44 -21.34 -16.04
CA LEU A 181 -18.60 -22.69 -15.51
C LEU A 181 -19.98 -23.30 -15.81
N SER A 182 -20.97 -22.46 -16.13
CA SER A 182 -22.33 -22.88 -16.46
C SER A 182 -22.63 -22.88 -17.99
N ALA A 183 -21.60 -22.68 -18.82
CA ALA A 183 -21.78 -22.61 -20.25
C ALA A 183 -22.22 -23.97 -20.83
N ASP A 184 -23.26 -23.97 -21.65
CA ASP A 184 -23.64 -25.08 -22.48
C ASP A 184 -22.50 -25.47 -23.45
N LYS A 185 -22.53 -26.69 -23.99
CA LYS A 185 -21.45 -27.24 -24.83
C LYS A 185 -21.11 -26.37 -26.05
N LEU A 186 -22.09 -25.62 -26.57
CA LEU A 186 -21.94 -24.72 -27.72
C LEU A 186 -21.79 -23.25 -27.37
N SER A 187 -21.91 -22.89 -26.09
CA SER A 187 -21.75 -21.51 -25.63
C SER A 187 -20.27 -21.12 -25.42
N PRO A 188 -19.92 -19.83 -25.52
CA PRO A 188 -18.57 -19.36 -25.24
C PRO A 188 -18.13 -19.82 -23.85
N ARG A 189 -16.98 -20.49 -23.76
CA ARG A 189 -16.45 -21.00 -22.49
C ARG A 189 -15.79 -19.93 -21.63
N ALA A 190 -15.57 -18.74 -22.18
CA ALA A 190 -15.03 -17.60 -21.47
C ALA A 190 -15.64 -16.30 -22.00
N THR A 191 -15.89 -15.37 -21.10
CA THR A 191 -16.37 -14.02 -21.42
C THR A 191 -15.31 -13.00 -21.05
N PRO A 192 -15.08 -11.95 -21.87
CA PRO A 192 -14.21 -10.84 -21.48
C PRO A 192 -14.83 -10.06 -20.32
N CYS A 193 -14.01 -9.61 -19.38
CA CYS A 193 -14.40 -8.76 -18.25
C CYS A 193 -13.50 -7.54 -18.15
#